data_23b6615c3ff065ab41a5833d2260cad6
#
_entry.id   23b6615c3ff065ab41a5833d2260cad6
#
_cell.length_a   1.000
_cell.length_b   1.000
_cell.length_c   1.000
_cell.angle_alpha   90.00
_cell.angle_beta   90.00
_cell.angle_gamma   90.00
#
_symmetry.space_group_name_H-M   'P 1'
#
loop_
_entity.id
_entity.type
_entity.pdbx_description
1 polymer ?
#
loop_
_entity_poly.entity_id
_entity_poly.type
_entity_poly.pdbx_seq_one_letter_code
_entity_poly.pdbx_strand_id
1 'polypeptide(L)'
;LILLITFVFTIYIVFRQKKLSEMKNDFINNMTHELKTPVSTISLAAQMLKDSDITKSPDVFKHISGVINDETKRLSFLVEKVLQMSLFERQKAALKLKEIDANDLVANVANTFVLKVEKYGGTMDIDLQATESDIYVDEMHITNVLFNLMDNAVKYRRPEVPLTLMARTWNENGKLLISVEDNGIGIKKEYLKKVFDRFFRVPTGNVHDVKGFGLGLAYVRKIIEDHKGTIRAESGAGNIGTKFIIT
;
A
#
# COMPACT_ATOMS: atom_id res chain seq x y z
N LEU A 1 13.33 -10.38 -42.44
CA LEU A 1 13.64 -10.52 -41.01
C LEU A 1 13.16 -9.29 -40.20
N ILE A 2 13.56 -8.07 -40.60
CA ILE A 2 13.19 -6.81 -39.90
C ILE A 2 11.67 -6.66 -39.82
N LEU A 3 10.93 -6.85 -40.91
CA LEU A 3 9.46 -6.77 -40.95
C LEU A 3 8.79 -7.78 -39.98
N LEU A 4 9.33 -8.98 -39.86
CA LEU A 4 8.82 -9.99 -38.95
C LEU A 4 9.05 -9.58 -37.48
N ILE A 5 10.23 -9.06 -37.18
CA ILE A 5 10.58 -8.57 -35.82
C ILE A 5 9.69 -7.38 -35.44
N THR A 6 9.50 -6.40 -36.34
CA THR A 6 8.62 -5.26 -36.10
C THR A 6 7.17 -5.68 -35.93
N PHE A 7 6.69 -6.65 -36.71
CA PHE A 7 5.35 -7.18 -36.59
C PHE A 7 5.11 -7.87 -35.23
N VAL A 8 6.03 -8.77 -34.82
CA VAL A 8 5.96 -9.45 -33.51
C VAL A 8 6.02 -8.43 -32.38
N PHE A 9 6.90 -7.43 -32.46
CA PHE A 9 7.03 -6.37 -31.47
C PHE A 9 5.76 -5.52 -31.39
N THR A 10 5.15 -5.18 -32.51
CA THR A 10 3.88 -4.43 -32.55
C THR A 10 2.76 -5.22 -31.91
N ILE A 11 2.62 -6.51 -32.24
CA ILE A 11 1.63 -7.40 -31.60
C ILE A 11 1.86 -7.45 -30.08
N TYR A 12 3.10 -7.62 -29.63
CA TYR A 12 3.43 -7.61 -28.20
C TYR A 12 3.00 -6.32 -27.51
N ILE A 13 3.27 -5.16 -28.13
CA ILE A 13 2.86 -3.85 -27.60
C ILE A 13 1.33 -3.76 -27.51
N VAL A 14 0.60 -4.16 -28.56
CA VAL A 14 -0.88 -4.13 -28.59
C VAL A 14 -1.47 -4.99 -27.48
N PHE A 15 -0.99 -6.23 -27.31
CA PHE A 15 -1.44 -7.09 -26.22
C PHE A 15 -1.14 -6.52 -24.85
N ARG A 16 0.04 -5.93 -24.65
CA ARG A 16 0.42 -5.27 -23.42
C ARG A 16 -0.47 -4.07 -23.10
N GLN A 17 -0.76 -3.24 -24.11
CA GLN A 17 -1.67 -2.09 -23.96
C GLN A 17 -3.10 -2.53 -23.65
N LYS A 18 -3.60 -3.57 -24.35
CA LYS A 18 -4.93 -4.13 -24.10
C LYS A 18 -5.05 -4.61 -22.64
N LYS A 19 -4.08 -5.40 -22.18
CA LYS A 19 -4.06 -5.89 -20.80
C LYS A 19 -4.02 -4.76 -19.77
N LEU A 20 -3.23 -3.71 -20.04
CA LEU A 20 -3.18 -2.53 -19.14
C LEU A 20 -4.51 -1.77 -19.12
N SER A 21 -5.17 -1.66 -20.30
CA SER A 21 -6.50 -1.03 -20.40
C SER A 21 -7.57 -1.83 -19.65
N GLU A 22 -7.58 -3.16 -19.77
CA GLU A 22 -8.48 -4.03 -19.03
C GLU A 22 -8.28 -3.87 -17.52
N MET A 23 -7.04 -3.93 -17.02
CA MET A 23 -6.72 -3.73 -15.60
C MET A 23 -7.11 -2.33 -15.11
N LYS A 24 -6.96 -1.30 -15.95
CA LYS A 24 -7.41 0.08 -15.63
C LYS A 24 -8.94 0.15 -15.51
N ASN A 25 -9.66 -0.50 -16.41
CA ASN A 25 -11.13 -0.54 -16.35
C ASN A 25 -11.62 -1.31 -15.12
N ASP A 26 -11.03 -2.44 -14.79
CA ASP A 26 -11.34 -3.21 -13.60
C ASP A 26 -11.08 -2.39 -12.33
N PHE A 27 -9.98 -1.61 -12.31
CA PHE A 27 -9.68 -0.67 -11.24
C PHE A 27 -10.79 0.38 -11.09
N ILE A 28 -11.21 1.04 -12.19
CA ILE A 28 -12.25 2.08 -12.17
C ILE A 28 -13.57 1.49 -11.68
N ASN A 29 -13.95 0.31 -12.15
CA ASN A 29 -15.16 -0.37 -11.72
C ASN A 29 -15.13 -0.70 -10.22
N ASN A 30 -14.04 -1.29 -9.75
CA ASN A 30 -13.84 -1.61 -8.34
C ASN A 30 -13.85 -0.35 -7.45
N MET A 31 -13.19 0.74 -7.90
CA MET A 31 -13.21 2.02 -7.19
C MET A 31 -14.62 2.59 -7.09
N THR A 32 -15.37 2.54 -8.19
CA THR A 32 -16.78 3.02 -8.21
C THR A 32 -17.62 2.25 -7.18
N HIS A 33 -17.48 0.94 -7.12
CA HIS A 33 -18.16 0.10 -6.12
C HIS A 33 -17.70 0.39 -4.69
N GLU A 34 -16.40 0.50 -4.46
CA GLU A 34 -15.84 0.79 -3.12
C GLU A 34 -16.19 2.21 -2.62
N LEU A 35 -16.39 3.19 -3.51
CA LEU A 35 -16.87 4.53 -3.17
C LEU A 35 -18.38 4.57 -2.93
N LYS A 36 -19.17 3.78 -3.66
CA LYS A 36 -20.63 3.76 -3.53
C LYS A 36 -21.08 3.27 -2.14
N THR A 37 -20.41 2.27 -1.59
CA THR A 37 -20.76 1.67 -0.29
C THR A 37 -20.70 2.68 0.86
N PRO A 38 -19.56 3.36 1.15
CA PRO A 38 -19.48 4.34 2.23
C PRO A 38 -20.43 5.51 2.01
N VAL A 39 -20.61 5.99 0.77
CA VAL A 39 -21.56 7.07 0.44
C VAL A 39 -22.99 6.65 0.78
N SER A 40 -23.38 5.42 0.42
CA SER A 40 -24.74 4.91 0.74
C SER A 40 -24.95 4.73 2.24
N THR A 41 -23.93 4.26 2.97
CA THR A 41 -23.98 4.11 4.43
C THR A 41 -24.09 5.45 5.12
N ILE A 42 -23.31 6.45 4.70
CA ILE A 42 -23.39 7.83 5.23
C ILE A 42 -24.78 8.41 4.95
N SER A 43 -25.30 8.24 3.73
CA SER A 43 -26.63 8.73 3.36
C SER A 43 -27.73 8.13 4.23
N LEU A 44 -27.69 6.80 4.45
CA LEU A 44 -28.65 6.11 5.31
C LEU A 44 -28.53 6.58 6.77
N ALA A 45 -27.33 6.68 7.31
CA ALA A 45 -27.08 7.16 8.65
C ALA A 45 -27.57 8.61 8.84
N ALA A 46 -27.35 9.47 7.83
CA ALA A 46 -27.86 10.84 7.83
C ALA A 46 -29.40 10.92 7.74
N GLN A 47 -30.05 9.98 7.02
CA GLN A 47 -31.52 9.87 7.00
C GLN A 47 -32.05 9.44 8.37
N MET A 48 -31.42 8.49 9.03
CA MET A 48 -31.81 8.06 10.38
C MET A 48 -31.73 9.20 11.39
N LEU A 49 -30.74 10.10 11.30
CA LEU A 49 -30.65 11.27 12.16
C LEU A 49 -31.79 12.30 12.00
N LYS A 50 -32.58 12.21 10.91
CA LYS A 50 -33.79 13.07 10.74
C LYS A 50 -34.99 12.55 11.51
N ASP A 51 -34.96 11.30 11.99
CA ASP A 51 -36.05 10.75 12.78
C ASP A 51 -35.99 11.31 14.21
N SER A 52 -37.09 11.93 14.64
CA SER A 52 -37.19 12.58 15.96
C SER A 52 -37.05 11.59 17.13
N ASP A 53 -37.39 10.33 16.94
CA ASP A 53 -37.31 9.32 18.01
C ASP A 53 -35.87 8.82 18.21
N ILE A 54 -35.07 8.76 17.16
CA ILE A 54 -33.67 8.43 17.20
C ILE A 54 -32.85 9.54 17.88
N THR A 55 -33.18 10.81 17.62
CA THR A 55 -32.48 11.95 18.23
C THR A 55 -32.71 12.09 19.74
N LYS A 56 -33.74 11.45 20.26
CA LYS A 56 -34.00 11.39 21.71
C LYS A 56 -33.17 10.37 22.47
N SER A 57 -32.49 9.46 21.78
CA SER A 57 -31.60 8.45 22.37
C SER A 57 -30.13 8.83 22.18
N PRO A 58 -29.41 9.31 23.22
CA PRO A 58 -28.02 9.73 23.12
C PRO A 58 -27.09 8.64 22.60
N ASP A 59 -27.31 7.38 22.98
CA ASP A 59 -26.48 6.24 22.57
C ASP A 59 -26.63 5.93 21.09
N VAL A 60 -27.87 5.96 20.57
CA VAL A 60 -28.17 5.75 19.16
C VAL A 60 -27.60 6.89 18.33
N PHE A 61 -27.75 8.14 18.77
CA PHE A 61 -27.16 9.30 18.14
C PHE A 61 -25.64 9.20 18.04
N LYS A 62 -25.00 8.83 19.16
CA LYS A 62 -23.53 8.63 19.23
C LYS A 62 -23.08 7.52 18.28
N HIS A 63 -23.80 6.41 18.23
CA HIS A 63 -23.50 5.30 17.33
C HIS A 63 -23.59 5.72 15.86
N ILE A 64 -24.68 6.36 15.44
CA ILE A 64 -24.88 6.82 14.06
C ILE A 64 -23.83 7.86 13.66
N SER A 65 -23.53 8.81 14.56
CA SER A 65 -22.46 9.80 14.33
C SER A 65 -21.09 9.12 14.18
N GLY A 66 -20.84 8.05 14.96
CA GLY A 66 -19.63 7.22 14.83
C GLY A 66 -19.53 6.55 13.46
N VAL A 67 -20.62 5.96 12.97
CA VAL A 67 -20.68 5.34 11.64
C VAL A 67 -20.38 6.36 10.54
N ILE A 68 -20.97 7.56 10.61
CA ILE A 68 -20.70 8.63 9.63
C ILE A 68 -19.22 9.01 9.64
N ASN A 69 -18.65 9.21 10.83
CA ASN A 69 -17.23 9.58 10.98
C ASN A 69 -16.29 8.51 10.40
N ASP A 70 -16.56 7.24 10.68
CA ASP A 70 -15.72 6.12 10.24
C ASP A 70 -15.80 5.93 8.72
N GLU A 71 -17.00 6.02 8.13
CA GLU A 71 -17.16 5.93 6.68
C GLU A 71 -16.58 7.17 5.97
N THR A 72 -16.60 8.35 6.60
CA THR A 72 -15.95 9.56 6.05
C THR A 72 -14.45 9.41 6.03
N LYS A 73 -13.84 8.85 7.09
CA LYS A 73 -12.39 8.53 7.12
C LYS A 73 -12.05 7.51 6.04
N ARG A 74 -12.89 6.49 5.87
CA ARG A 74 -12.72 5.49 4.82
C ARG A 74 -12.80 6.12 3.42
N LEU A 75 -13.75 7.02 3.19
CA LEU A 75 -13.89 7.75 1.93
C LEU A 75 -12.65 8.61 1.63
N SER A 76 -12.15 9.36 2.63
CA SER A 76 -10.93 10.15 2.51
C SER A 76 -9.72 9.28 2.12
N PHE A 77 -9.59 8.10 2.74
CA PHE A 77 -8.55 7.14 2.35
C PHE A 77 -8.67 6.66 0.90
N LEU A 78 -9.89 6.38 0.42
CA LEU A 78 -10.13 5.98 -0.97
C LEU A 78 -9.80 7.10 -1.95
N VAL A 79 -10.17 8.35 -1.64
CA VAL A 79 -9.82 9.53 -2.44
C VAL A 79 -8.30 9.69 -2.54
N GLU A 80 -7.57 9.53 -1.42
CA GLU A 80 -6.10 9.60 -1.43
C GLU A 80 -5.49 8.54 -2.35
N LYS A 81 -6.05 7.32 -2.37
CA LYS A 81 -5.61 6.26 -3.30
C LYS A 81 -5.86 6.60 -4.77
N VAL A 82 -6.96 7.31 -5.09
CA VAL A 82 -7.20 7.82 -6.45
C VAL A 82 -6.21 8.93 -6.81
N LEU A 83 -5.93 9.84 -5.90
CA LEU A 83 -4.94 10.90 -6.10
C LEU A 83 -3.54 10.34 -6.33
N GLN A 84 -3.15 9.29 -5.59
CA GLN A 84 -1.90 8.56 -5.84
C GLN A 84 -1.83 8.03 -7.27
N MET A 85 -2.95 7.59 -7.87
CA MET A 85 -3.00 7.18 -9.27
C MET A 85 -2.69 8.35 -10.23
N SER A 86 -3.22 9.54 -9.95
CA SER A 86 -2.95 10.75 -10.75
C SER A 86 -1.45 11.12 -10.79
N LEU A 87 -0.69 10.81 -9.74
CA LEU A 87 0.75 11.03 -9.71
C LEU A 87 1.51 10.17 -10.74
N PHE A 88 0.96 9.01 -11.14
CA PHE A 88 1.55 8.19 -12.20
C PHE A 88 1.39 8.78 -13.59
N GLU A 89 0.38 9.62 -13.81
CA GLU A 89 0.11 10.25 -15.11
C GLU A 89 0.93 11.54 -15.29
N ARG A 90 1.33 12.18 -14.19
CA ARG A 90 2.20 13.37 -14.22
C ARG A 90 3.65 12.94 -14.23
N GLN A 91 4.35 13.24 -15.31
CA GLN A 91 5.73 12.80 -15.56
C GLN A 91 6.80 13.36 -14.59
N LYS A 92 6.52 14.32 -13.73
CA LYS A 92 7.40 14.78 -12.62
C LYS A 92 6.57 15.67 -11.67
N ALA A 93 6.14 15.13 -10.55
CA ALA A 93 5.88 16.00 -9.40
C ALA A 93 7.24 16.53 -8.90
N ALA A 94 7.34 17.83 -8.68
CA ALA A 94 8.54 18.40 -8.07
C ALA A 94 8.62 17.86 -6.63
N LEU A 95 9.60 16.99 -6.35
CA LEU A 95 9.86 16.47 -5.01
C LEU A 95 10.37 17.62 -4.13
N LYS A 96 9.86 17.70 -2.91
CA LYS A 96 10.34 18.62 -1.88
C LYS A 96 11.42 17.91 -1.05
N LEU A 97 12.62 17.83 -1.63
CA LEU A 97 13.74 17.14 -1.01
C LEU A 97 14.26 17.95 0.19
N LYS A 98 14.47 17.26 1.31
CA LYS A 98 15.13 17.77 2.50
C LYS A 98 15.99 16.69 3.14
N GLU A 99 16.98 17.09 3.92
CA GLU A 99 17.79 16.18 4.72
C GLU A 99 16.97 15.69 5.92
N ILE A 100 16.94 14.38 6.12
CA ILE A 100 16.23 13.72 7.23
C ILE A 100 17.04 12.51 7.70
N ASP A 101 16.89 12.17 8.98
CA ASP A 101 17.38 10.91 9.55
C ASP A 101 16.41 9.79 9.20
N ALA A 102 16.90 8.77 8.48
CA ALA A 102 16.09 7.62 8.06
C ALA A 102 15.73 6.70 9.25
N ASN A 103 16.56 6.62 10.28
CA ASN A 103 16.26 5.86 11.48
C ASN A 103 15.05 6.47 12.20
N ASP A 104 15.04 7.79 12.38
CA ASP A 104 13.92 8.51 12.99
C ASP A 104 12.64 8.34 12.17
N LEU A 105 12.75 8.47 10.85
CA LEU A 105 11.60 8.29 9.96
C LEU A 105 11.01 6.88 10.06
N VAL A 106 11.85 5.84 10.00
CA VAL A 106 11.43 4.43 10.11
C VAL A 106 10.82 4.17 11.47
N ALA A 107 11.45 4.64 12.57
CA ALA A 107 10.92 4.50 13.92
C ALA A 107 9.54 5.15 14.07
N ASN A 108 9.38 6.38 13.59
CA ASN A 108 8.12 7.13 13.68
C ASN A 108 6.98 6.41 12.95
N VAL A 109 7.22 5.91 11.74
CA VAL A 109 6.22 5.16 10.99
C VAL A 109 5.93 3.82 11.67
N ALA A 110 6.95 3.06 12.07
CA ALA A 110 6.81 1.76 12.70
C ALA A 110 5.99 1.83 14.01
N ASN A 111 6.23 2.86 14.82
CA ASN A 111 5.49 3.09 16.06
C ASN A 111 3.98 3.29 15.82
N THR A 112 3.57 3.84 14.67
CA THR A 112 2.14 3.96 14.33
C THR A 112 1.46 2.62 14.08
N PHE A 113 2.25 1.56 13.81
CA PHE A 113 1.74 0.21 13.55
C PHE A 113 1.71 -0.70 14.79
N VAL A 114 2.37 -0.33 15.90
CA VAL A 114 2.43 -1.17 17.11
C VAL A 114 1.04 -1.63 17.55
N LEU A 115 0.13 -0.69 17.87
CA LEU A 115 -1.23 -1.02 18.28
C LEU A 115 -2.01 -1.82 17.23
N LYS A 116 -1.74 -1.57 15.96
CA LYS A 116 -2.41 -2.29 14.86
C LYS A 116 -1.93 -3.73 14.76
N VAL A 117 -0.65 -4.00 15.02
CA VAL A 117 -0.05 -5.33 15.05
C VAL A 117 -0.50 -6.09 16.30
N GLU A 118 -0.45 -5.45 17.47
CA GLU A 118 -0.90 -6.01 18.75
C GLU A 118 -2.37 -6.45 18.73
N LYS A 119 -3.24 -5.72 18.01
CA LYS A 119 -4.64 -6.10 17.79
C LYS A 119 -4.80 -7.51 17.19
N TYR A 120 -3.80 -7.98 16.48
CA TYR A 120 -3.75 -9.33 15.88
C TYR A 120 -2.84 -10.29 16.65
N GLY A 121 -2.57 -9.98 17.94
CA GLY A 121 -1.71 -10.79 18.81
C GLY A 121 -0.24 -10.82 18.38
N GLY A 122 0.17 -9.88 17.52
CA GLY A 122 1.49 -9.86 16.92
C GLY A 122 2.50 -8.97 17.61
N THR A 123 3.72 -8.92 17.06
CA THR A 123 4.85 -8.09 17.52
C THR A 123 5.35 -7.20 16.40
N MET A 124 5.75 -5.97 16.77
CA MET A 124 6.45 -5.03 15.89
C MET A 124 7.88 -4.89 16.38
N ASP A 125 8.85 -5.36 15.60
CA ASP A 125 10.27 -5.28 15.93
C ASP A 125 10.93 -4.15 15.12
N ILE A 126 11.74 -3.32 15.80
CA ILE A 126 12.43 -2.18 15.19
C ILE A 126 13.92 -2.32 15.47
N ASP A 127 14.72 -2.47 14.41
CA ASP A 127 16.16 -2.72 14.47
C ASP A 127 16.91 -1.69 13.61
N LEU A 128 17.31 -0.58 14.21
CA LEU A 128 17.91 0.58 13.53
C LEU A 128 19.43 0.58 13.72
N GLN A 129 20.14 -0.04 12.80
CA GLN A 129 21.60 -0.21 12.87
C GLN A 129 22.37 0.67 11.86
N ALA A 130 21.68 1.51 11.07
CA ALA A 130 22.39 2.41 10.18
C ALA A 130 23.11 3.49 10.96
N THR A 131 24.42 3.59 10.78
CA THR A 131 25.27 4.63 11.36
C THR A 131 25.35 5.88 10.48
N GLU A 132 25.17 5.71 9.17
CA GLU A 132 25.02 6.79 8.19
C GLU A 132 23.55 6.77 7.73
N SER A 133 22.67 7.47 8.48
CA SER A 133 21.22 7.45 8.30
C SER A 133 20.66 8.69 7.63
N ASP A 134 21.47 9.75 7.46
CA ASP A 134 21.02 10.98 6.81
C ASP A 134 20.83 10.79 5.31
N ILE A 135 19.62 11.12 4.83
CA ILE A 135 19.24 11.03 3.42
C ILE A 135 18.55 12.30 2.95
N TYR A 136 18.69 12.59 1.65
CA TYR A 136 18.07 13.76 1.02
C TYR A 136 16.86 13.34 0.19
N VAL A 137 15.67 13.42 0.79
CA VAL A 137 14.42 12.87 0.24
C VAL A 137 13.20 13.75 0.55
N ASP A 138 12.09 13.46 -0.13
CA ASP A 138 10.77 13.99 0.22
C ASP A 138 10.16 13.12 1.33
N GLU A 139 10.19 13.67 2.56
CA GLU A 139 9.74 12.97 3.78
C GLU A 139 8.32 12.44 3.66
N MET A 140 7.40 13.24 3.12
CA MET A 140 5.99 12.83 2.97
C MET A 140 5.87 11.61 2.07
N HIS A 141 6.59 11.60 0.95
CA HIS A 141 6.55 10.47 0.02
C HIS A 141 7.21 9.22 0.59
N ILE A 142 8.35 9.34 1.28
CA ILE A 142 9.00 8.17 1.91
C ILE A 142 8.20 7.64 3.10
N THR A 143 7.59 8.52 3.91
CA THR A 143 6.62 8.12 4.94
C THR A 143 5.49 7.28 4.34
N ASN A 144 4.90 7.72 3.23
CA ASN A 144 3.85 6.98 2.53
C ASN A 144 4.34 5.65 1.95
N VAL A 145 5.61 5.57 1.50
CA VAL A 145 6.24 4.31 1.06
C VAL A 145 6.28 3.31 2.21
N LEU A 146 6.84 3.69 3.35
CA LEU A 146 6.94 2.82 4.52
C LEU A 146 5.55 2.40 5.02
N PHE A 147 4.61 3.34 5.08
CA PHE A 147 3.23 3.07 5.46
C PHE A 147 2.58 2.03 4.52
N ASN A 148 2.76 2.14 3.19
CA ASN A 148 2.24 1.16 2.24
C ASN A 148 2.83 -0.24 2.44
N LEU A 149 4.12 -0.35 2.74
CA LEU A 149 4.78 -1.63 2.99
C LEU A 149 4.25 -2.28 4.28
N MET A 150 4.17 -1.53 5.38
CA MET A 150 3.69 -2.03 6.67
C MET A 150 2.18 -2.33 6.64
N ASP A 151 1.38 -1.52 5.94
CA ASP A 151 -0.05 -1.78 5.76
C ASP A 151 -0.29 -3.06 4.95
N ASN A 152 0.54 -3.33 3.93
CA ASN A 152 0.50 -4.60 3.20
C ASN A 152 0.82 -5.79 4.13
N ALA A 153 1.81 -5.69 5.01
CA ALA A 153 2.14 -6.73 5.98
C ALA A 153 0.95 -7.09 6.87
N VAL A 154 0.27 -6.08 7.43
CA VAL A 154 -0.95 -6.29 8.25
C VAL A 154 -2.09 -6.90 7.41
N LYS A 155 -2.24 -6.45 6.18
CA LYS A 155 -3.32 -6.85 5.29
C LYS A 155 -3.18 -8.29 4.79
N TYR A 156 -1.95 -8.70 4.48
CA TYR A 156 -1.63 -10.04 3.97
C TYR A 156 -1.11 -10.99 5.06
N ARG A 157 -1.44 -10.69 6.33
CA ARG A 157 -1.13 -11.59 7.45
C ARG A 157 -1.84 -12.93 7.31
N ARG A 158 -1.32 -13.95 7.96
CA ARG A 158 -1.98 -15.24 8.12
C ARG A 158 -2.86 -15.19 9.38
N PRO A 159 -4.18 -15.46 9.28
CA PRO A 159 -5.08 -15.36 10.43
C PRO A 159 -4.73 -16.32 11.58
N GLU A 160 -4.13 -17.47 11.25
CA GLU A 160 -3.84 -18.57 12.16
C GLU A 160 -2.56 -18.40 12.98
N VAL A 161 -1.75 -17.38 12.68
CA VAL A 161 -0.51 -17.12 13.42
C VAL A 161 -0.40 -15.65 13.83
N PRO A 162 0.23 -15.34 14.98
CA PRO A 162 0.54 -13.96 15.35
C PRO A 162 1.35 -13.26 14.26
N LEU A 163 1.00 -12.01 13.96
CA LEU A 163 1.73 -11.22 12.99
C LEU A 163 3.08 -10.79 13.57
N THR A 164 4.18 -11.14 12.91
CA THR A 164 5.49 -10.55 13.17
C THR A 164 5.81 -9.57 12.06
N LEU A 165 6.02 -8.30 12.43
CA LEU A 165 6.40 -7.24 11.51
C LEU A 165 7.73 -6.64 11.99
N MET A 166 8.73 -6.61 11.13
CA MET A 166 10.07 -6.10 11.44
C MET A 166 10.44 -4.97 10.48
N ALA A 167 10.91 -3.86 11.04
CA ALA A 167 11.52 -2.76 10.29
C ALA A 167 13.00 -2.64 10.66
N ARG A 168 13.88 -2.61 9.67
CA ARG A 168 15.33 -2.54 9.89
C ARG A 168 15.98 -1.49 9.02
N THR A 169 17.05 -0.89 9.54
CA THR A 169 17.99 -0.05 8.78
C THR A 169 19.41 -0.53 9.00
N TRP A 170 20.24 -0.50 7.96
CA TRP A 170 21.66 -0.78 8.05
C TRP A 170 22.42 -0.13 6.88
N ASN A 171 23.75 -0.07 6.99
CA ASN A 171 24.58 0.39 5.89
C ASN A 171 25.31 -0.81 5.27
N GLU A 172 25.34 -0.87 3.95
CA GLU A 172 26.06 -1.87 3.19
C GLU A 172 26.64 -1.26 1.92
N ASN A 173 27.96 -1.43 1.71
CA ASN A 173 28.68 -0.90 0.54
C ASN A 173 28.50 0.63 0.34
N GLY A 174 28.48 1.41 1.44
CA GLY A 174 28.30 2.86 1.41
C GLY A 174 26.88 3.31 1.03
N LYS A 175 25.89 2.44 1.19
CA LYS A 175 24.48 2.73 0.96
C LYS A 175 23.66 2.45 2.20
N LEU A 176 22.63 3.24 2.41
CA LEU A 176 21.59 2.96 3.38
C LEU A 176 20.60 1.93 2.80
N LEU A 177 20.30 0.93 3.60
CA LEU A 177 19.24 -0.04 3.31
C LEU A 177 18.15 0.06 4.38
N ILE A 178 16.90 0.01 3.91
CA ILE A 178 15.72 -0.05 4.78
C ILE A 178 14.94 -1.30 4.39
N SER A 179 14.56 -2.14 5.36
CA SER A 179 13.69 -3.28 5.07
C SER A 179 12.45 -3.30 5.95
N VAL A 180 11.37 -3.80 5.36
CA VAL A 180 10.12 -4.15 6.04
C VAL A 180 9.88 -5.63 5.76
N GLU A 181 9.79 -6.44 6.82
CA GLU A 181 9.65 -7.89 6.75
C GLU A 181 8.45 -8.36 7.57
N ASP A 182 7.66 -9.27 7.01
CA ASP A 182 6.49 -9.88 7.64
C ASP A 182 6.53 -11.42 7.57
N ASN A 183 5.75 -12.06 8.43
CA ASN A 183 5.54 -13.51 8.43
C ASN A 183 4.19 -13.91 7.79
N GLY A 184 3.64 -13.07 6.90
CA GLY A 184 2.35 -13.26 6.24
C GLY A 184 2.32 -14.39 5.21
N ILE A 185 1.34 -14.32 4.29
CA ILE A 185 1.14 -15.37 3.27
C ILE A 185 2.28 -15.49 2.25
N GLY A 186 3.15 -14.49 2.18
CA GLY A 186 4.28 -14.45 1.25
C GLY A 186 3.90 -14.21 -0.21
N ILE A 187 4.93 -14.15 -1.07
CA ILE A 187 4.79 -13.92 -2.50
C ILE A 187 5.54 -15.02 -3.24
N LYS A 188 4.88 -15.73 -4.16
CA LYS A 188 5.55 -16.73 -4.99
C LYS A 188 6.66 -16.10 -5.85
N LYS A 189 7.76 -16.80 -6.05
CA LYS A 189 8.94 -16.30 -6.78
C LYS A 189 8.62 -15.71 -8.15
N GLU A 190 7.67 -16.28 -8.87
CA GLU A 190 7.22 -15.82 -10.19
C GLU A 190 6.55 -14.44 -10.19
N TYR A 191 6.08 -13.98 -9.00
CA TYR A 191 5.38 -12.69 -8.83
C TYR A 191 6.24 -11.61 -8.18
N LEU A 192 7.42 -11.93 -7.60
CA LEU A 192 8.25 -10.97 -6.87
C LEU A 192 8.62 -9.70 -7.66
N LYS A 193 8.80 -9.83 -8.97
CA LYS A 193 9.02 -8.67 -9.86
C LYS A 193 7.73 -8.01 -10.30
N LYS A 194 6.65 -8.81 -10.46
CA LYS A 194 5.36 -8.35 -10.98
C LYS A 194 4.52 -7.60 -9.95
N VAL A 195 4.75 -7.83 -8.64
CA VAL A 195 3.98 -7.15 -7.59
C VAL A 195 4.15 -5.63 -7.60
N PHE A 196 5.19 -5.11 -8.25
CA PHE A 196 5.41 -3.69 -8.47
C PHE A 196 4.76 -3.15 -9.75
N ASP A 197 4.17 -4.00 -10.59
CA ASP A 197 3.46 -3.56 -11.78
C ASP A 197 2.12 -2.93 -11.37
N ARG A 198 1.71 -1.89 -12.10
CA ARG A 198 0.44 -1.18 -11.85
C ARG A 198 -0.73 -2.14 -12.01
N PHE A 199 -1.69 -2.07 -11.08
CA PHE A 199 -2.91 -2.87 -11.04
C PHE A 199 -2.66 -4.38 -10.86
N PHE A 200 -1.40 -4.81 -10.75
CA PHE A 200 -1.11 -6.22 -10.54
C PHE A 200 -1.52 -6.66 -9.13
N ARG A 201 -2.18 -7.80 -9.08
CA ARG A 201 -2.51 -8.50 -7.84
C ARG A 201 -2.14 -9.96 -8.02
N VAL A 202 -1.55 -10.55 -6.99
CA VAL A 202 -1.27 -11.98 -6.99
C VAL A 202 -2.60 -12.73 -7.05
N PRO A 203 -2.82 -13.64 -8.02
CA PRO A 203 -4.01 -14.47 -8.04
C PRO A 203 -4.03 -15.39 -6.81
N THR A 204 -4.92 -15.12 -5.87
CA THR A 204 -5.04 -15.86 -4.60
C THR A 204 -6.26 -16.78 -4.58
N GLY A 205 -6.69 -17.30 -5.72
CA GLY A 205 -7.87 -18.19 -5.79
C GLY A 205 -9.13 -17.50 -5.24
N ASN A 206 -9.76 -18.08 -4.23
CA ASN A 206 -11.03 -17.58 -3.65
C ASN A 206 -10.88 -16.42 -2.65
N VAL A 207 -9.70 -15.83 -2.45
CA VAL A 207 -9.53 -14.72 -1.50
C VAL A 207 -9.92 -13.39 -2.17
N HIS A 208 -11.21 -13.23 -2.44
CA HIS A 208 -11.81 -11.93 -2.81
C HIS A 208 -11.81 -10.91 -1.67
N ASP A 209 -11.49 -11.31 -0.44
CA ASP A 209 -11.63 -10.48 0.76
C ASP A 209 -10.50 -9.48 1.01
N VAL A 210 -9.37 -9.59 0.31
CA VAL A 210 -8.29 -8.60 0.51
C VAL A 210 -8.54 -7.39 -0.35
N LYS A 211 -9.15 -6.35 0.24
CA LYS A 211 -9.43 -5.07 -0.42
C LYS A 211 -8.15 -4.37 -0.87
N GLY A 212 -8.06 -3.99 -2.15
CA GLY A 212 -6.92 -3.24 -2.68
C GLY A 212 -6.88 -3.16 -4.19
N PHE A 213 -6.26 -2.08 -4.67
CA PHE A 213 -6.33 -1.68 -6.07
C PHE A 213 -5.09 -2.05 -6.90
N GLY A 214 -4.09 -2.71 -6.29
CA GLY A 214 -2.85 -3.05 -6.98
C GLY A 214 -1.99 -1.83 -7.35
N LEU A 215 -2.14 -0.71 -6.62
CA LEU A 215 -1.39 0.52 -6.86
C LEU A 215 -0.32 0.81 -5.80
N GLY A 216 -0.45 0.26 -4.59
CA GLY A 216 0.43 0.60 -3.48
C GLY A 216 1.90 0.29 -3.76
N LEU A 217 2.23 -0.92 -4.19
CA LEU A 217 3.61 -1.31 -4.49
C LEU A 217 4.14 -0.65 -5.78
N ALA A 218 3.29 -0.39 -6.76
CA ALA A 218 3.68 0.39 -7.93
C ALA A 218 4.03 1.85 -7.55
N TYR A 219 3.26 2.47 -6.64
CA TYR A 219 3.57 3.77 -6.05
C TYR A 219 4.91 3.72 -5.31
N VAL A 220 5.10 2.73 -4.44
CA VAL A 220 6.36 2.53 -3.70
C VAL A 220 7.55 2.50 -4.66
N ARG A 221 7.50 1.66 -5.70
CA ARG A 221 8.57 1.56 -6.70
C ARG A 221 8.81 2.91 -7.40
N LYS A 222 7.75 3.58 -7.85
CA LYS A 222 7.87 4.88 -8.53
C LYS A 222 8.54 5.92 -7.65
N ILE A 223 8.13 6.07 -6.40
CA ILE A 223 8.70 7.04 -5.47
C ILE A 223 10.18 6.74 -5.19
N ILE A 224 10.53 5.49 -4.96
CA ILE A 224 11.93 5.09 -4.72
C ILE A 224 12.79 5.35 -5.96
N GLU A 225 12.31 5.03 -7.17
CA GLU A 225 12.99 5.33 -8.44
C GLU A 225 13.15 6.85 -8.66
N ASP A 226 12.15 7.67 -8.31
CA ASP A 226 12.21 9.14 -8.40
C ASP A 226 13.26 9.73 -7.42
N HIS A 227 13.51 9.04 -6.29
CA HIS A 227 14.59 9.34 -5.34
C HIS A 227 15.93 8.67 -5.71
N LYS A 228 16.04 8.09 -6.91
CA LYS A 228 17.23 7.40 -7.42
C LYS A 228 17.63 6.15 -6.63
N GLY A 229 16.72 5.62 -5.83
CA GLY A 229 16.86 4.38 -5.10
C GLY A 229 16.36 3.16 -5.88
N THR A 230 16.45 2.01 -5.25
CA THR A 230 15.90 0.75 -5.78
C THR A 230 15.07 0.06 -4.71
N ILE A 231 14.08 -0.72 -5.14
CA ILE A 231 13.31 -1.60 -4.25
C ILE A 231 13.24 -3.00 -4.83
N ARG A 232 13.36 -3.99 -3.96
CA ARG A 232 13.15 -5.39 -4.30
C ARG A 232 12.30 -6.09 -3.24
N ALA A 233 11.65 -7.18 -3.65
CA ALA A 233 10.91 -8.07 -2.76
C ALA A 233 11.61 -9.43 -2.71
N GLU A 234 11.68 -9.99 -1.53
CA GLU A 234 12.17 -11.34 -1.26
C GLU A 234 11.09 -12.13 -0.53
N SER A 235 11.03 -13.43 -0.75
CA SER A 235 10.10 -14.31 -0.06
C SER A 235 10.85 -15.20 0.90
N GLY A 236 10.30 -15.43 2.07
CA GLY A 236 10.87 -16.32 3.05
C GLY A 236 10.86 -17.79 2.61
N ALA A 237 11.39 -18.68 3.43
CA ALA A 237 11.44 -20.11 3.18
C ALA A 237 10.02 -20.67 2.94
N GLY A 238 9.84 -21.48 1.90
CA GLY A 238 8.53 -22.02 1.53
C GLY A 238 7.53 -20.98 1.00
N ASN A 239 7.98 -19.80 0.59
CA ASN A 239 7.18 -18.63 0.23
C ASN A 239 6.32 -18.08 1.39
N ILE A 240 6.73 -18.31 2.63
CA ILE A 240 6.07 -17.77 3.82
C ILE A 240 6.77 -16.47 4.21
N GLY A 241 5.98 -15.41 4.44
CA GLY A 241 6.50 -14.10 4.74
C GLY A 241 7.05 -13.35 3.52
N THR A 242 7.14 -12.04 3.64
CA THR A 242 7.69 -11.16 2.59
C THR A 242 8.66 -10.18 3.21
N LYS A 243 9.77 -9.90 2.52
CA LYS A 243 10.72 -8.87 2.86
C LYS A 243 10.86 -7.91 1.69
N PHE A 244 10.55 -6.64 1.93
CA PHE A 244 10.85 -5.56 0.99
C PHE A 244 12.12 -4.87 1.42
N ILE A 245 13.03 -4.60 0.47
CA ILE A 245 14.31 -3.95 0.73
C ILE A 245 14.44 -2.76 -0.20
N ILE A 246 14.65 -1.59 0.40
CA ILE A 246 14.91 -0.30 -0.26
C ILE A 246 16.40 0.01 -0.10
N THR A 247 17.02 0.51 -1.17
CA THR A 247 18.43 0.92 -1.18
C THR A 247 18.54 2.30 -1.80
#